data_44aecc283b5cd63f4ad86288623a4eda
#
_entry.id   44aecc283b5cd63f4ad86288623a4eda
#
_cell.length_a   1.000
_cell.length_b   1.000
_cell.length_c   1.000
_cell.angle_alpha   90.00
_cell.angle_beta   90.00
_cell.angle_gamma   90.00
#
_symmetry.space_group_name_H-M   'P 1'
#
loop_
_entity.id
_entity.type
_entity.pdbx_description
1 polymer ?
#
loop_
_entity_poly.entity_id
_entity_poly.type
_entity_poly.pdbx_seq_one_letter_code
_entity_poly.pdbx_strand_id
1 'polypeptide(L)'
;LFDSMPHRGWLLLCCLLGGPAGSQTPPTVKICHEVKATEGILVGQQEGDAACYLTLRDDAGRQFTERADFEVCIASGKLTGKRVRLAYTPGRVMHEDCQGDPSCRKSRTVALVSSLRLAELPTTVAALQAAPAGAASFCSASETTVFTCRIGARRVSVCADPASTAQRGYVQYRFGKADGSVPLEMEIPSRRIEPSAAAAGASVVFAAGGSAWLRFFNGDHAYVVYTGIGKWGPRGAIQEKEGLVVERRGKQIASLKCSQAAVSILGPEWLEQVGITARDGDFELPD
;
A
#
# COMPACT_ATOMS: atom_id res chain seq x y z
N LEU A 1 -24.43 -58.69 55.94
CA LEU A 1 -25.42 -57.67 55.69
C LEU A 1 -24.71 -56.52 54.95
N PHE A 2 -24.80 -56.58 53.65
CA PHE A 2 -24.21 -55.61 52.74
C PHE A 2 -25.31 -54.68 52.27
N ASP A 3 -25.07 -53.42 52.36
CA ASP A 3 -25.98 -52.42 51.75
C ASP A 3 -25.24 -51.64 50.66
N SER A 4 -25.80 -51.70 49.47
CA SER A 4 -25.25 -51.11 48.25
C SER A 4 -25.78 -49.68 48.07
N MET A 5 -24.92 -48.69 47.96
CA MET A 5 -25.28 -47.34 47.54
C MET A 5 -25.03 -47.14 46.04
N PRO A 6 -25.93 -46.51 45.29
CA PRO A 6 -25.76 -46.20 43.86
C PRO A 6 -25.05 -44.83 43.69
N HIS A 7 -24.05 -44.83 42.84
CA HIS A 7 -23.38 -43.61 42.36
C HIS A 7 -24.30 -42.79 41.46
N ARG A 8 -24.61 -41.56 41.86
CA ARG A 8 -25.21 -40.54 41.01
C ARG A 8 -24.13 -39.82 40.21
N GLY A 9 -24.05 -40.08 38.93
CA GLY A 9 -23.22 -39.30 37.99
C GLY A 9 -23.80 -37.89 37.79
N TRP A 10 -23.01 -36.88 38.05
CA TRP A 10 -23.30 -35.52 37.69
C TRP A 10 -22.76 -35.24 36.27
N LEU A 11 -23.71 -35.12 35.33
CA LEU A 11 -23.42 -34.55 34.01
C LEU A 11 -23.23 -33.04 34.15
N LEU A 12 -21.99 -32.59 34.03
CA LEU A 12 -21.65 -31.18 33.86
C LEU A 12 -22.02 -30.75 32.43
N LEU A 13 -23.14 -30.04 32.32
CA LEU A 13 -23.60 -29.38 31.08
C LEU A 13 -22.75 -28.10 30.88
N CYS A 14 -21.72 -28.18 30.04
CA CYS A 14 -20.95 -27.01 29.59
C CYS A 14 -21.82 -26.17 28.65
N CYS A 15 -22.45 -25.12 29.17
CA CYS A 15 -23.04 -24.05 28.36
C CYS A 15 -21.92 -23.24 27.71
N LEU A 16 -21.66 -23.50 26.43
CA LEU A 16 -20.88 -22.60 25.59
C LEU A 16 -21.72 -21.34 25.35
N LEU A 17 -21.45 -20.29 26.11
CA LEU A 17 -21.94 -18.94 25.83
C LEU A 17 -21.20 -18.41 24.62
N GLY A 18 -21.77 -18.57 23.46
CA GLY A 18 -21.38 -17.81 22.26
C GLY A 18 -21.67 -16.32 22.49
N GLY A 19 -20.65 -15.53 22.77
CA GLY A 19 -20.77 -14.07 22.83
C GLY A 19 -21.17 -13.53 21.46
N PRO A 20 -21.98 -12.45 21.39
CA PRO A 20 -22.33 -11.82 20.12
C PRO A 20 -21.07 -11.31 19.44
N ALA A 21 -20.88 -11.63 18.17
CA ALA A 21 -19.87 -11.05 17.31
C ALA A 21 -20.07 -9.52 17.32
N GLY A 22 -19.17 -8.79 17.94
CA GLY A 22 -19.21 -7.35 18.03
C GLY A 22 -19.18 -6.77 16.62
N SER A 23 -20.25 -6.08 16.23
CA SER A 23 -20.32 -5.32 14.99
C SER A 23 -19.30 -4.19 15.08
N GLN A 24 -18.13 -4.34 14.47
CA GLN A 24 -17.13 -3.29 14.44
C GLN A 24 -17.59 -2.22 13.44
N THR A 25 -17.75 -0.99 13.92
CA THR A 25 -17.99 0.15 13.06
C THR A 25 -16.78 0.32 12.13
N PRO A 26 -16.99 0.47 10.81
CA PRO A 26 -15.87 0.66 9.88
C PRO A 26 -15.04 1.88 10.26
N PRO A 27 -13.71 1.84 10.05
CA PRO A 27 -12.86 2.99 10.31
C PRO A 27 -13.30 4.17 9.44
N THR A 28 -13.23 5.39 10.00
CA THR A 28 -13.70 6.61 9.34
C THR A 28 -12.64 7.70 9.33
N VAL A 29 -12.73 8.61 8.36
CA VAL A 29 -11.92 9.84 8.27
C VAL A 29 -12.84 11.06 8.20
N LYS A 30 -12.43 12.18 8.78
CA LYS A 30 -13.13 13.46 8.65
C LYS A 30 -12.42 14.31 7.60
N ILE A 31 -13.11 14.63 6.50
CA ILE A 31 -12.58 15.42 5.39
C ILE A 31 -13.71 16.29 4.79
N CYS A 32 -13.40 17.53 4.40
CA CYS A 32 -14.38 18.49 3.87
C CYS A 32 -15.64 18.63 4.75
N HIS A 33 -15.51 18.57 6.09
CA HIS A 33 -16.59 18.59 7.08
C HIS A 33 -17.52 17.36 7.06
N GLU A 34 -17.20 16.33 6.26
CA GLU A 34 -17.92 15.07 6.19
C GLU A 34 -17.14 13.96 6.91
N VAL A 35 -17.85 12.99 7.50
CA VAL A 35 -17.26 11.75 8.03
C VAL A 35 -17.46 10.67 6.99
N LYS A 36 -16.36 10.11 6.50
CA LYS A 36 -16.32 9.13 5.43
C LYS A 36 -15.78 7.79 5.92
N ALA A 37 -16.41 6.69 5.51
CA ALA A 37 -15.88 5.35 5.76
C ALA A 37 -14.61 5.13 4.94
N THR A 38 -13.57 4.59 5.56
CA THR A 38 -12.31 4.31 4.87
C THR A 38 -12.18 2.87 4.41
N GLU A 39 -13.18 2.01 4.69
CA GLU A 39 -13.21 0.62 4.24
C GLU A 39 -14.62 0.16 3.89
N GLY A 40 -14.70 -0.80 2.97
CA GLY A 40 -15.95 -1.47 2.58
C GLY A 40 -15.70 -2.57 1.55
N ILE A 41 -16.73 -3.36 1.25
CA ILE A 41 -16.70 -4.32 0.13
C ILE A 41 -17.17 -3.57 -1.11
N LEU A 42 -16.35 -3.47 -2.15
CA LEU A 42 -16.74 -2.85 -3.42
C LEU A 42 -17.79 -3.72 -4.11
N VAL A 43 -18.99 -3.20 -4.27
CA VAL A 43 -20.12 -3.89 -4.92
C VAL A 43 -20.17 -3.56 -6.41
N GLY A 44 -19.86 -2.32 -6.77
CA GLY A 44 -19.90 -1.85 -8.14
C GLY A 44 -19.40 -0.42 -8.27
N GLN A 45 -19.39 0.04 -9.51
CA GLN A 45 -18.98 1.40 -9.87
C GLN A 45 -19.83 1.90 -11.03
N GLN A 46 -20.00 3.20 -11.10
CA GLN A 46 -20.71 3.87 -12.17
C GLN A 46 -20.03 5.18 -12.51
N GLU A 47 -19.76 5.41 -13.77
CA GLU A 47 -19.31 6.70 -14.29
C GLU A 47 -20.51 7.65 -14.37
N GLY A 48 -20.35 8.87 -13.87
CA GLY A 48 -21.32 9.95 -14.01
C GLY A 48 -20.67 11.21 -14.59
N ASP A 49 -21.46 12.23 -14.85
CA ASP A 49 -20.98 13.47 -15.52
C ASP A 49 -19.96 14.26 -14.71
N ALA A 50 -20.02 14.19 -13.38
CA ALA A 50 -19.21 15.01 -12.49
C ALA A 50 -18.16 14.23 -11.68
N ALA A 51 -18.28 12.93 -11.56
CA ALA A 51 -17.39 12.05 -10.81
C ALA A 51 -17.68 10.57 -11.13
N CYS A 52 -16.79 9.71 -10.74
CA CYS A 52 -17.06 8.30 -10.59
C CYS A 52 -17.81 8.03 -9.26
N TYR A 53 -18.71 7.07 -9.23
CA TYR A 53 -19.46 6.66 -8.06
C TYR A 53 -19.15 5.20 -7.74
N LEU A 54 -18.60 4.97 -6.54
CA LEU A 54 -18.32 3.63 -6.03
C LEU A 54 -19.45 3.21 -5.11
N THR A 55 -20.09 2.09 -5.37
CA THR A 55 -21.03 1.45 -4.44
C THR A 55 -20.28 0.47 -3.57
N LEU A 56 -20.33 0.68 -2.26
CA LEU A 56 -19.67 -0.13 -1.26
C LEU A 56 -20.69 -0.71 -0.27
N ARG A 57 -20.31 -1.76 0.43
CA ARG A 57 -21.09 -2.39 1.48
C ARG A 57 -20.26 -2.53 2.75
N ASP A 58 -20.81 -2.12 3.89
CA ASP A 58 -20.19 -2.29 5.20
C ASP A 58 -20.38 -3.70 5.76
N ASP A 59 -19.80 -3.97 6.94
CA ASP A 59 -19.88 -5.26 7.62
C ASP A 59 -21.29 -5.59 8.13
N ALA A 60 -22.15 -4.59 8.28
CA ALA A 60 -23.57 -4.77 8.61
C ALA A 60 -24.44 -5.06 7.37
N GLY A 61 -23.84 -5.14 6.17
CA GLY A 61 -24.52 -5.35 4.91
C GLY A 61 -25.16 -4.10 4.31
N ARG A 62 -24.99 -2.92 4.91
CA ARG A 62 -25.56 -1.66 4.42
C ARG A 62 -24.74 -1.14 3.27
N GLN A 63 -25.38 -0.72 2.20
CA GLN A 63 -24.70 -0.11 1.06
C GLN A 63 -24.57 1.39 1.26
N PHE A 64 -23.46 1.94 0.79
CA PHE A 64 -23.20 3.36 0.72
C PHE A 64 -22.46 3.70 -0.57
N THR A 65 -22.56 4.97 -1.01
CA THR A 65 -21.94 5.42 -2.26
C THR A 65 -20.94 6.52 -1.95
N GLU A 66 -19.75 6.40 -2.52
CA GLU A 66 -18.70 7.41 -2.44
C GLU A 66 -18.35 7.96 -3.82
N ARG A 67 -18.09 9.26 -3.87
CA ARG A 67 -17.56 9.92 -5.07
C ARG A 67 -16.08 9.63 -5.17
N ALA A 68 -15.61 9.33 -6.36
CA ALA A 68 -14.20 9.05 -6.64
C ALA A 68 -13.74 9.81 -7.88
N ASP A 69 -12.45 9.98 -8.01
CA ASP A 69 -11.85 10.42 -9.27
C ASP A 69 -12.13 9.40 -10.37
N PHE A 70 -12.28 9.86 -11.61
CA PHE A 70 -12.57 8.98 -12.75
C PHE A 70 -11.56 7.86 -12.92
N GLU A 71 -10.30 8.13 -12.58
CA GLU A 71 -9.21 7.17 -12.63
C GLU A 71 -9.41 6.00 -11.66
N VAL A 72 -10.04 6.26 -10.52
CA VAL A 72 -10.38 5.21 -9.54
C VAL A 72 -11.40 4.24 -10.11
N CYS A 73 -12.35 4.70 -10.93
CA CYS A 73 -13.29 3.81 -11.64
C CYS A 73 -12.57 2.85 -12.58
N ILE A 74 -11.61 3.36 -13.34
CA ILE A 74 -10.85 2.55 -14.31
C ILE A 74 -10.08 1.43 -13.58
N ALA A 75 -9.48 1.77 -12.44
CA ALA A 75 -8.69 0.83 -11.65
C ALA A 75 -9.54 -0.17 -10.84
N SER A 76 -10.76 0.20 -10.47
CA SER A 76 -11.58 -0.52 -9.48
C SER A 76 -12.27 -1.78 -10.03
N GLY A 77 -12.41 -1.95 -11.34
CA GLY A 77 -13.12 -3.10 -11.93
C GLY A 77 -12.61 -4.47 -11.47
N LYS A 78 -11.31 -4.61 -11.24
CA LYS A 78 -10.68 -5.84 -10.72
C LYS A 78 -10.89 -6.06 -9.21
N LEU A 79 -11.43 -5.08 -8.50
CA LEU A 79 -11.63 -5.10 -7.06
C LEU A 79 -13.08 -5.34 -6.66
N THR A 80 -13.99 -5.47 -7.62
CA THR A 80 -15.41 -5.80 -7.36
C THR A 80 -15.53 -7.11 -6.57
N GLY A 81 -16.33 -7.12 -5.53
CA GLY A 81 -16.51 -8.23 -4.59
C GLY A 81 -15.44 -8.30 -3.49
N LYS A 82 -14.42 -7.46 -3.53
CA LYS A 82 -13.33 -7.48 -2.55
C LYS A 82 -13.49 -6.36 -1.52
N ARG A 83 -12.96 -6.59 -0.30
CA ARG A 83 -12.81 -5.52 0.70
C ARG A 83 -11.73 -4.56 0.25
N VAL A 84 -12.03 -3.27 0.27
CA VAL A 84 -11.15 -2.22 -0.19
C VAL A 84 -10.97 -1.14 0.88
N ARG A 85 -9.81 -0.53 0.88
CA ARG A 85 -9.50 0.69 1.65
C ARG A 85 -9.55 1.87 0.71
N LEU A 86 -10.18 2.96 1.19
CA LEU A 86 -10.41 4.20 0.47
C LEU A 86 -9.52 5.29 1.06
N ALA A 87 -8.75 5.98 0.23
CA ALA A 87 -8.10 7.23 0.60
C ALA A 87 -8.84 8.39 -0.07
N TYR A 88 -8.99 9.50 0.65
CA TYR A 88 -9.74 10.66 0.21
C TYR A 88 -8.85 11.89 0.10
N THR A 89 -9.11 12.71 -0.92
CA THR A 89 -8.55 14.06 -1.06
C THR A 89 -9.67 15.07 -1.28
N PRO A 90 -9.49 16.36 -0.89
CA PRO A 90 -10.39 17.42 -1.30
C PRO A 90 -10.32 17.61 -2.82
N GLY A 91 -11.44 17.46 -3.50
CA GLY A 91 -11.55 17.67 -4.95
C GLY A 91 -12.65 18.68 -5.28
N ARG A 92 -12.55 19.32 -6.44
CA ARG A 92 -13.57 20.25 -6.94
C ARG A 92 -14.45 19.56 -7.96
N VAL A 93 -15.75 19.55 -7.71
CA VAL A 93 -16.75 19.05 -8.66
C VAL A 93 -17.68 20.18 -9.09
N MET A 94 -18.31 20.05 -10.25
CA MET A 94 -19.33 20.97 -10.70
C MET A 94 -20.45 21.08 -9.67
N HIS A 95 -20.94 22.28 -9.42
CA HIS A 95 -22.05 22.49 -8.51
C HIS A 95 -23.34 21.92 -9.11
N GLU A 96 -24.19 21.35 -8.28
CA GLU A 96 -25.47 20.76 -8.71
C GLU A 96 -26.42 21.74 -9.42
N ASP A 97 -26.35 23.03 -9.07
CA ASP A 97 -27.11 24.08 -9.80
C ASP A 97 -26.75 24.18 -11.29
N CYS A 98 -25.59 23.66 -11.67
CA CYS A 98 -25.15 23.69 -13.07
C CYS A 98 -25.87 22.67 -13.96
N GLN A 99 -26.52 21.67 -13.38
CA GLN A 99 -27.30 20.63 -14.08
C GLN A 99 -26.59 20.03 -15.32
N GLY A 100 -25.27 19.87 -15.24
CA GLY A 100 -24.47 19.33 -16.34
C GLY A 100 -24.04 20.35 -17.41
N ASP A 101 -24.39 21.63 -17.27
CA ASP A 101 -23.98 22.66 -18.22
C ASP A 101 -22.46 22.91 -18.14
N PRO A 102 -21.69 22.57 -19.19
CA PRO A 102 -20.23 22.72 -19.21
C PRO A 102 -19.77 24.18 -19.18
N SER A 103 -20.65 25.13 -19.49
CA SER A 103 -20.37 26.57 -19.43
C SER A 103 -20.50 27.14 -18.00
N CYS A 104 -21.13 26.41 -17.10
CA CYS A 104 -21.32 26.79 -15.70
C CYS A 104 -20.00 26.73 -14.93
N ARG A 105 -19.64 27.87 -14.32
CA ARG A 105 -18.37 28.00 -13.56
C ARG A 105 -18.51 27.75 -12.06
N LYS A 106 -19.71 27.42 -11.60
CA LYS A 106 -19.93 27.10 -10.18
C LYS A 106 -19.33 25.74 -9.85
N SER A 107 -18.58 25.68 -8.76
CA SER A 107 -18.00 24.43 -8.26
C SER A 107 -18.09 24.38 -6.74
N ARG A 108 -18.05 23.17 -6.19
CA ARG A 108 -17.93 22.94 -4.75
C ARG A 108 -16.79 21.98 -4.44
N THR A 109 -16.19 22.15 -3.26
CA THR A 109 -15.17 21.20 -2.78
C THR A 109 -15.88 20.07 -2.04
N VAL A 110 -15.51 18.83 -2.40
CA VAL A 110 -16.06 17.60 -1.83
C VAL A 110 -14.93 16.63 -1.50
N ALA A 111 -15.20 15.66 -0.64
CA ALA A 111 -14.30 14.53 -0.44
C ALA A 111 -14.41 13.60 -1.67
N LEU A 112 -13.30 13.39 -2.38
CA LEU A 112 -13.18 12.43 -3.49
C LEU A 112 -12.27 11.29 -3.08
N VAL A 113 -12.67 10.05 -3.34
CA VAL A 113 -11.78 8.90 -3.26
C VAL A 113 -10.71 9.05 -4.35
N SER A 114 -9.48 9.27 -3.93
CA SER A 114 -8.32 9.44 -4.81
C SER A 114 -7.56 8.14 -5.03
N SER A 115 -7.72 7.15 -4.15
CA SER A 115 -7.19 5.81 -4.37
C SER A 115 -8.04 4.73 -3.72
N LEU A 116 -8.00 3.55 -4.33
CA LEU A 116 -8.69 2.35 -3.90
C LEU A 116 -7.68 1.19 -3.85
N ARG A 117 -7.55 0.56 -2.69
CA ARG A 117 -6.64 -0.59 -2.51
C ARG A 117 -7.40 -1.74 -1.86
N LEU A 118 -6.92 -2.97 -2.03
CA LEU A 118 -7.41 -4.09 -1.23
C LEU A 118 -7.24 -3.77 0.25
N ALA A 119 -8.32 -3.82 1.03
CA ALA A 119 -8.22 -3.80 2.47
C ALA A 119 -7.76 -5.20 2.90
N GLU A 120 -6.59 -5.29 3.49
CA GLU A 120 -6.20 -6.50 4.19
C GLU A 120 -7.16 -6.70 5.37
N LEU A 121 -7.63 -7.94 5.57
CA LEU A 121 -8.45 -8.29 6.74
C LEU A 121 -7.70 -7.89 8.00
N PRO A 122 -8.39 -7.36 9.05
CA PRO A 122 -7.74 -7.04 10.32
C PRO A 122 -7.25 -8.35 10.94
N THR A 123 -6.03 -8.66 10.65
CA THR A 123 -5.30 -9.70 11.36
C THR A 123 -4.81 -9.07 12.67
N THR A 124 -5.14 -9.71 13.80
CA THR A 124 -4.59 -9.38 15.12
C THR A 124 -3.13 -8.97 15.02
N VAL A 125 -2.69 -8.03 15.87
CA VAL A 125 -1.39 -7.33 15.88
C VAL A 125 -0.15 -8.23 15.68
N ALA A 126 -0.30 -9.54 15.76
CA ALA A 126 0.72 -10.55 15.46
C ALA A 126 0.88 -10.87 13.97
N ALA A 127 -0.04 -10.45 13.07
CA ALA A 127 0.00 -10.79 11.64
C ALA A 127 0.35 -9.61 10.73
N LEU A 128 0.63 -8.42 11.27
CA LEU A 128 1.19 -7.28 10.51
C LEU A 128 2.65 -7.51 10.06
N GLN A 129 3.21 -8.68 10.33
CA GLN A 129 4.60 -9.03 10.01
C GLN A 129 4.76 -10.16 8.99
N ALA A 130 3.70 -10.72 8.46
CA ALA A 130 3.82 -11.71 7.40
C ALA A 130 3.62 -11.02 6.04
N ALA A 131 4.71 -10.66 5.38
CA ALA A 131 4.75 -10.62 3.93
C ALA A 131 4.08 -11.91 3.40
N PRO A 132 3.32 -11.89 2.28
CA PRO A 132 2.69 -13.09 1.76
C PRO A 132 3.71 -14.22 1.75
N ALA A 133 3.35 -15.37 2.31
CA ALA A 133 4.22 -16.54 2.40
C ALA A 133 4.66 -16.90 0.97
N GLY A 134 5.88 -16.51 0.60
CA GLY A 134 6.44 -16.66 -0.77
C GLY A 134 7.35 -15.52 -1.22
N ALA A 135 7.19 -14.31 -0.72
CA ALA A 135 8.12 -13.24 -1.02
C ALA A 135 9.22 -13.17 0.05
N ALA A 136 10.19 -14.08 -0.06
CA ALA A 136 11.37 -13.98 0.81
C ALA A 136 12.00 -12.59 0.66
N SER A 137 12.39 -11.97 1.77
CA SER A 137 13.13 -10.70 1.79
C SER A 137 14.38 -10.85 2.65
N PHE A 138 15.30 -9.90 2.56
CA PHE A 138 16.45 -9.82 3.48
C PHE A 138 16.14 -9.06 4.76
N CYS A 139 14.87 -8.69 4.97
CA CYS A 139 14.44 -8.06 6.20
C CYS A 139 14.22 -9.11 7.28
N SER A 140 14.63 -8.81 8.51
CA SER A 140 14.34 -9.65 9.65
C SER A 140 12.85 -9.61 10.02
N ALA A 141 12.40 -10.55 10.84
CA ALA A 141 11.01 -10.57 11.33
C ALA A 141 10.61 -9.34 12.16
N SER A 142 11.59 -8.62 12.69
CA SER A 142 11.40 -7.37 13.45
C SER A 142 11.46 -6.11 12.57
N GLU A 143 11.64 -6.24 11.27
CA GLU A 143 11.73 -5.13 10.33
C GLU A 143 10.52 -5.09 9.42
N THR A 144 10.18 -3.90 8.94
CA THR A 144 9.22 -3.70 7.86
C THR A 144 9.91 -3.88 6.51
N THR A 145 9.37 -4.73 5.66
CA THR A 145 9.77 -4.82 4.26
C THR A 145 9.10 -3.69 3.48
N VAL A 146 9.88 -2.66 3.15
CA VAL A 146 9.41 -1.51 2.37
C VAL A 146 9.31 -1.84 0.90
N PHE A 147 10.30 -2.58 0.40
CA PHE A 147 10.36 -3.07 -0.97
C PHE A 147 11.15 -4.38 -1.00
N THR A 148 10.71 -5.35 -1.78
CA THR A 148 11.54 -6.49 -2.12
C THR A 148 11.19 -7.03 -3.49
N CYS A 149 12.22 -7.41 -4.25
CA CYS A 149 12.07 -7.88 -5.61
C CYS A 149 13.17 -8.87 -5.96
N ARG A 150 12.82 -9.91 -6.70
CA ARG A 150 13.78 -10.86 -7.26
C ARG A 150 14.27 -10.36 -8.63
N ILE A 151 15.58 -10.40 -8.84
CA ILE A 151 16.25 -9.99 -10.07
C ILE A 151 17.12 -11.18 -10.52
N GLY A 152 16.57 -12.07 -11.34
CA GLY A 152 17.24 -13.31 -11.72
C GLY A 152 17.60 -14.16 -10.50
N ALA A 153 18.89 -14.44 -10.31
CA ALA A 153 19.41 -15.20 -9.16
C ALA A 153 19.68 -14.30 -7.91
N ARG A 154 19.42 -13.02 -8.00
CA ARG A 154 19.64 -12.05 -6.93
C ARG A 154 18.30 -11.55 -6.37
N ARG A 155 18.37 -10.89 -5.23
CA ARG A 155 17.27 -10.17 -4.60
C ARG A 155 17.76 -8.84 -4.09
N VAL A 156 16.89 -7.84 -4.24
CA VAL A 156 16.98 -6.57 -3.54
C VAL A 156 15.88 -6.50 -2.47
N SER A 157 16.20 -5.93 -1.33
CA SER A 157 15.23 -5.61 -0.28
C SER A 157 15.54 -4.23 0.31
N VAL A 158 14.50 -3.50 0.67
CA VAL A 158 14.60 -2.30 1.49
C VAL A 158 13.88 -2.60 2.79
N CYS A 159 14.63 -2.54 3.88
CA CYS A 159 14.18 -2.89 5.22
C CYS A 159 14.19 -1.65 6.11
N ALA A 160 13.16 -1.46 6.91
CA ALA A 160 13.03 -0.32 7.81
C ALA A 160 12.66 -0.77 9.23
N ASP A 161 13.02 0.05 10.21
CA ASP A 161 12.46 -0.08 11.55
C ASP A 161 10.94 0.18 11.47
N PRO A 162 10.08 -0.67 12.04
CA PRO A 162 8.62 -0.48 12.02
C PRO A 162 8.16 0.84 12.64
N ALA A 163 8.95 1.39 13.57
CA ALA A 163 8.68 2.66 14.22
C ALA A 163 9.39 3.86 13.59
N SER A 164 9.87 3.71 12.34
CA SER A 164 10.56 4.80 11.63
C SER A 164 9.67 6.02 11.44
N THR A 165 10.27 7.18 11.71
CA THR A 165 9.72 8.51 11.47
C THR A 165 10.81 9.39 10.82
N ALA A 166 10.51 10.65 10.54
CA ALA A 166 11.50 11.60 10.03
C ALA A 166 12.74 11.79 10.94
N GLN A 167 12.60 11.56 12.26
CA GLN A 167 13.63 11.83 13.26
C GLN A 167 14.18 10.58 13.93
N ARG A 168 13.68 9.39 13.60
CA ARG A 168 14.11 8.17 14.28
C ARG A 168 13.88 6.92 13.42
N GLY A 169 14.54 5.84 13.81
CA GLY A 169 14.51 4.59 13.07
C GLY A 169 15.61 4.54 12.02
N TYR A 170 15.44 3.68 11.06
CA TYR A 170 16.38 3.51 9.95
C TYR A 170 15.71 2.94 8.72
N VAL A 171 16.37 3.08 7.59
CA VAL A 171 16.07 2.36 6.36
C VAL A 171 17.39 1.86 5.74
N GLN A 172 17.40 0.62 5.24
CA GLN A 172 18.57 0.01 4.63
C GLN A 172 18.20 -0.72 3.34
N TYR A 173 19.00 -0.50 2.31
CA TYR A 173 19.04 -1.29 1.09
C TYR A 173 19.90 -2.54 1.33
N ARG A 174 19.42 -3.71 0.92
CA ARG A 174 20.12 -4.99 1.02
C ARG A 174 20.04 -5.73 -0.30
N PHE A 175 21.17 -6.24 -0.73
CA PHE A 175 21.29 -7.00 -1.98
C PHE A 175 22.14 -8.25 -1.79
N GLY A 176 21.76 -9.34 -2.44
CA GLY A 176 22.48 -10.60 -2.34
C GLY A 176 21.83 -11.72 -3.15
N LYS A 177 22.31 -12.95 -3.01
CA LYS A 177 21.71 -14.12 -3.65
C LYS A 177 20.31 -14.38 -3.11
N ALA A 178 19.37 -14.68 -4.01
CA ALA A 178 17.95 -14.82 -3.68
C ALA A 178 17.63 -16.02 -2.76
N ASP A 179 18.50 -17.01 -2.71
CA ASP A 179 18.36 -18.20 -1.86
C ASP A 179 18.85 -17.99 -0.41
N GLY A 180 19.49 -16.85 -0.14
CA GLY A 180 20.05 -16.57 1.17
C GLY A 180 21.24 -17.43 1.58
N SER A 181 21.79 -18.22 0.65
CA SER A 181 22.87 -19.21 0.91
C SER A 181 24.22 -18.60 1.26
N VAL A 182 24.39 -17.30 1.11
CA VAL A 182 25.62 -16.53 1.39
C VAL A 182 25.28 -15.22 2.08
N PRO A 183 26.24 -14.57 2.74
CA PRO A 183 26.06 -13.23 3.30
C PRO A 183 25.61 -12.24 2.24
N LEU A 184 24.98 -11.14 2.69
CA LEU A 184 24.64 -10.04 1.79
C LEU A 184 25.86 -9.54 1.02
N GLU A 185 25.69 -9.34 -0.27
CA GLU A 185 26.70 -8.75 -1.13
C GLU A 185 26.83 -7.25 -0.89
N MET A 186 25.70 -6.62 -0.44
CA MET A 186 25.66 -5.18 -0.20
C MET A 186 24.59 -4.84 0.85
N GLU A 187 24.93 -3.91 1.73
CA GLU A 187 24.05 -3.25 2.69
C GLU A 187 24.35 -1.76 2.73
N ILE A 188 23.35 -0.91 2.43
CA ILE A 188 23.52 0.54 2.33
C ILE A 188 22.39 1.25 3.09
N PRO A 189 22.71 2.15 4.01
CA PRO A 189 24.03 2.39 4.58
C PRO A 189 24.49 1.19 5.42
N SER A 190 25.80 1.01 5.57
CA SER A 190 26.37 -0.09 6.37
C SER A 190 26.07 0.00 7.86
N ARG A 191 25.68 1.16 8.34
CA ARG A 191 25.21 1.42 9.70
C ARG A 191 23.79 1.98 9.66
N ARG A 192 22.97 1.61 10.62
CA ARG A 192 21.63 2.16 10.77
C ARG A 192 21.71 3.63 11.13
N ILE A 193 21.14 4.46 10.28
CA ILE A 193 21.03 5.91 10.42
C ILE A 193 19.60 6.33 10.12
N GLU A 194 19.23 7.54 10.47
CA GLU A 194 17.90 8.09 10.24
C GLU A 194 17.49 8.00 8.76
N PRO A 195 16.22 7.70 8.46
CA PRO A 195 15.74 7.46 7.10
C PRO A 195 16.09 8.59 6.12
N SER A 196 15.87 9.84 6.52
CA SER A 196 16.16 11.02 5.70
C SER A 196 17.66 11.22 5.40
N ALA A 197 18.55 10.68 6.22
CA ALA A 197 20.00 10.66 5.97
C ALA A 197 20.42 9.46 5.10
N ALA A 198 19.71 8.33 5.22
CA ALA A 198 20.05 7.07 4.56
C ALA A 198 19.70 7.04 3.07
N ALA A 199 18.60 7.69 2.68
CA ALA A 199 18.08 7.63 1.32
C ALA A 199 17.48 8.96 0.87
N ALA A 200 17.42 9.15 -0.45
CA ALA A 200 16.55 10.11 -1.12
C ALA A 200 15.39 9.37 -1.79
N GLY A 201 14.26 10.04 -2.01
CA GLY A 201 13.12 9.39 -2.65
C GLY A 201 11.97 10.34 -2.91
N ALA A 202 11.10 9.95 -3.80
CA ALA A 202 9.86 10.67 -4.08
C ALA A 202 8.78 9.71 -4.56
N SER A 203 7.56 10.21 -4.52
CA SER A 203 6.41 9.63 -5.20
C SER A 203 5.82 10.67 -6.12
N VAL A 204 5.46 10.24 -7.33
CA VAL A 204 4.86 11.09 -8.36
C VAL A 204 3.54 10.46 -8.75
N VAL A 205 2.48 11.27 -8.71
CA VAL A 205 1.15 10.90 -9.21
C VAL A 205 0.96 11.56 -10.58
N PHE A 206 0.49 10.81 -11.55
CA PHE A 206 0.18 11.31 -12.90
C PHE A 206 -1.15 10.73 -13.39
N ALA A 207 -1.68 11.33 -14.48
CA ALA A 207 -3.03 11.06 -15.03
C ALA A 207 -3.26 9.60 -15.40
N ALA A 208 -3.06 8.59 -14.86
CA ALA A 208 -3.34 7.17 -15.08
C ALA A 208 -2.39 6.27 -14.27
N GLY A 209 -1.89 6.78 -13.15
CA GLY A 209 -1.04 5.97 -12.31
C GLY A 209 -0.17 6.80 -11.37
N GLY A 210 0.91 6.19 -10.95
CA GLY A 210 1.88 6.82 -10.08
C GLY A 210 3.15 6.00 -10.00
N SER A 211 4.17 6.59 -9.44
CA SER A 211 5.44 5.92 -9.18
C SER A 211 6.02 6.36 -7.85
N ALA A 212 6.88 5.53 -7.32
CA ALA A 212 7.69 5.87 -6.14
C ALA A 212 9.07 5.23 -6.26
N TRP A 213 10.08 5.89 -5.71
CA TRP A 213 11.45 5.43 -5.76
C TRP A 213 12.23 5.80 -4.49
N LEU A 214 13.26 5.01 -4.22
CA LEU A 214 14.25 5.27 -3.18
C LEU A 214 15.65 5.09 -3.76
N ARG A 215 16.52 6.08 -3.52
CA ARG A 215 17.91 6.14 -3.96
C ARG A 215 18.84 6.04 -2.76
N PHE A 216 19.70 5.04 -2.75
CA PHE A 216 20.73 4.80 -1.73
C PHE A 216 22.11 5.05 -2.31
N PHE A 217 22.96 5.76 -1.59
CA PHE A 217 24.28 6.18 -2.08
C PHE A 217 25.40 5.33 -1.48
N ASN A 218 26.35 4.91 -2.32
CA ASN A 218 27.57 4.23 -1.93
C ASN A 218 28.76 4.72 -2.78
N GLY A 219 29.52 5.68 -2.26
CA GLY A 219 30.58 6.35 -3.00
C GLY A 219 30.04 7.10 -4.21
N ASP A 220 30.59 6.81 -5.40
CA ASP A 220 30.13 7.39 -6.66
C ASP A 220 28.96 6.66 -7.32
N HIS A 221 28.43 5.65 -6.66
CA HIS A 221 27.26 4.88 -7.11
C HIS A 221 26.00 5.20 -6.32
N ALA A 222 24.87 5.09 -7.00
CA ALA A 222 23.56 5.08 -6.36
C ALA A 222 22.73 3.88 -6.84
N TYR A 223 21.91 3.36 -5.94
CA TYR A 223 21.04 2.20 -6.15
C TYR A 223 19.61 2.65 -5.95
N VAL A 224 18.82 2.66 -7.02
CA VAL A 224 17.46 3.20 -7.03
C VAL A 224 16.48 2.05 -7.19
N VAL A 225 15.75 1.71 -6.12
CA VAL A 225 14.58 0.84 -6.23
C VAL A 225 13.38 1.66 -6.63
N TYR A 226 12.55 1.13 -7.49
CA TYR A 226 11.37 1.83 -7.97
C TYR A 226 10.18 0.87 -8.15
N THR A 227 8.99 1.44 -8.03
CA THR A 227 7.72 0.83 -8.39
C THR A 227 6.86 1.88 -9.07
N GLY A 228 6.04 1.47 -10.00
CA GLY A 228 5.11 2.36 -10.68
C GLY A 228 4.05 1.58 -11.44
N ILE A 229 2.91 2.21 -11.63
CA ILE A 229 1.80 1.72 -12.42
C ILE A 229 1.34 2.84 -13.35
N GLY A 230 1.10 2.53 -14.61
CA GLY A 230 0.69 3.54 -15.60
C GLY A 230 0.29 2.94 -16.93
N LYS A 231 -0.14 3.80 -17.87
CA LYS A 231 -0.55 3.42 -19.23
C LYS A 231 0.65 3.22 -20.16
N TRP A 232 1.59 2.37 -19.78
CA TRP A 232 2.83 2.11 -20.54
C TRP A 232 2.74 0.89 -21.47
N GLY A 233 1.68 0.11 -21.37
CA GLY A 233 1.46 -1.05 -22.21
C GLY A 233 0.92 -0.70 -23.62
N PRO A 234 0.87 -1.70 -24.53
CA PRO A 234 0.33 -1.51 -25.86
C PRO A 234 -1.07 -0.89 -25.83
N ARG A 235 -1.31 0.10 -26.70
CA ARG A 235 -2.58 0.86 -26.78
C ARG A 235 -2.99 1.55 -25.48
N GLY A 236 -2.02 1.90 -24.63
CA GLY A 236 -2.29 2.52 -23.33
C GLY A 236 -2.79 1.55 -22.27
N ALA A 237 -2.54 0.26 -22.39
CA ALA A 237 -2.84 -0.70 -21.34
C ALA A 237 -2.06 -0.38 -20.07
N ILE A 238 -2.69 -0.59 -18.93
CA ILE A 238 -2.04 -0.40 -17.64
C ILE A 238 -0.95 -1.46 -17.47
N GLN A 239 0.24 -1.02 -17.12
CA GLN A 239 1.41 -1.85 -16.87
C GLN A 239 2.11 -1.41 -15.59
N GLU A 240 2.64 -2.37 -14.85
CA GLU A 240 3.51 -2.15 -13.72
C GLU A 240 4.98 -2.16 -14.17
N LYS A 241 5.78 -1.27 -13.60
CA LYS A 241 7.22 -1.20 -13.77
C LYS A 241 7.87 -1.24 -12.39
N GLU A 242 8.73 -2.21 -12.17
CA GLU A 242 9.38 -2.42 -10.89
C GLU A 242 10.80 -2.91 -11.10
N GLY A 243 11.72 -2.43 -10.27
CA GLY A 243 13.09 -2.85 -10.43
C GLY A 243 14.12 -2.09 -9.61
N LEU A 244 15.35 -2.21 -10.09
CA LEU A 244 16.53 -1.58 -9.56
C LEU A 244 17.29 -0.90 -10.70
N VAL A 245 17.58 0.39 -10.55
CA VAL A 245 18.53 1.11 -11.38
C VAL A 245 19.82 1.32 -10.61
N VAL A 246 20.95 1.11 -11.27
CA VAL A 246 22.24 1.47 -10.75
C VAL A 246 22.75 2.70 -11.50
N GLU A 247 23.10 3.73 -10.76
CA GLU A 247 23.67 4.96 -11.30
C GLU A 247 25.13 5.09 -10.87
N ARG A 248 25.92 5.75 -11.69
CA ARG A 248 27.27 6.20 -11.34
C ARG A 248 27.42 7.67 -11.69
N ARG A 249 27.75 8.49 -10.67
CA ARG A 249 27.86 9.95 -10.82
C ARG A 249 26.61 10.55 -11.49
N GLY A 250 25.42 10.10 -11.06
CA GLY A 250 24.14 10.57 -11.59
C GLY A 250 23.75 10.04 -12.99
N LYS A 251 24.54 9.13 -13.57
CA LYS A 251 24.22 8.50 -14.86
C LYS A 251 23.85 7.04 -14.67
N GLN A 252 22.71 6.63 -15.23
CA GLN A 252 22.29 5.23 -15.25
C GLN A 252 23.33 4.37 -15.98
N ILE A 253 23.81 3.32 -15.31
CA ILE A 253 24.74 2.33 -15.88
C ILE A 253 24.10 0.94 -15.97
N ALA A 254 23.03 0.67 -15.23
CA ALA A 254 22.25 -0.55 -15.33
C ALA A 254 20.78 -0.31 -14.98
N SER A 255 19.90 -1.07 -15.62
CA SER A 255 18.48 -1.17 -15.29
C SER A 255 18.08 -2.63 -15.21
N LEU A 256 17.58 -3.06 -14.09
CA LEU A 256 17.29 -4.44 -13.74
C LEU A 256 15.83 -4.55 -13.34
N LYS A 257 15.04 -5.25 -14.18
CA LYS A 257 13.60 -5.44 -13.91
C LYS A 257 13.39 -6.58 -12.92
N CYS A 258 12.35 -6.47 -12.10
CA CYS A 258 11.91 -7.55 -11.23
C CYS A 258 11.49 -8.77 -12.07
N SER A 259 11.94 -9.97 -11.67
CA SER A 259 11.56 -11.23 -12.34
C SER A 259 10.15 -11.71 -11.96
N GLN A 260 9.58 -11.14 -10.90
CA GLN A 260 8.24 -11.37 -10.36
C GLN A 260 7.74 -10.04 -9.78
N ALA A 261 6.45 -9.90 -9.58
CA ALA A 261 5.89 -8.72 -8.94
C ALA A 261 6.61 -8.42 -7.61
N ALA A 262 7.01 -7.18 -7.42
CA ALA A 262 7.62 -6.74 -6.17
C ALA A 262 6.58 -6.75 -5.04
N VAL A 263 7.05 -6.96 -3.82
CA VAL A 263 6.29 -6.59 -2.63
C VAL A 263 6.74 -5.21 -2.22
N SER A 264 5.84 -4.24 -2.20
CA SER A 264 6.18 -2.85 -1.93
C SER A 264 5.07 -2.13 -1.15
N ILE A 265 5.47 -1.41 -0.12
CA ILE A 265 4.66 -0.37 0.54
C ILE A 265 5.18 1.02 0.21
N LEU A 266 6.15 1.10 -0.70
CA LEU A 266 6.75 2.35 -1.12
C LEU A 266 5.71 3.22 -1.82
N GLY A 267 5.46 4.38 -1.26
CA GLY A 267 4.45 5.32 -1.73
C GLY A 267 4.47 6.62 -0.93
N PRO A 268 3.59 7.59 -1.27
CA PRO A 268 3.62 8.92 -0.68
C PRO A 268 3.47 8.90 0.84
N GLU A 269 2.54 8.11 1.37
CA GLU A 269 2.28 8.01 2.82
C GLU A 269 3.51 7.53 3.60
N TRP A 270 4.18 6.48 3.10
CA TRP A 270 5.37 5.96 3.76
C TRP A 270 6.54 6.94 3.68
N LEU A 271 6.76 7.59 2.53
CA LEU A 271 7.82 8.59 2.35
C LEU A 271 7.62 9.79 3.28
N GLU A 272 6.39 10.29 3.42
CA GLU A 272 6.03 11.37 4.33
C GLU A 272 6.27 10.96 5.79
N GLN A 273 5.82 9.78 6.19
CA GLN A 273 6.02 9.25 7.54
C GLN A 273 7.49 9.24 7.94
N VAL A 274 8.38 8.81 7.05
CA VAL A 274 9.82 8.68 7.33
C VAL A 274 10.64 9.91 6.94
N GLY A 275 9.99 10.98 6.43
CA GLY A 275 10.62 12.25 6.08
C GLY A 275 11.65 12.14 4.96
N ILE A 276 11.54 11.17 4.08
CA ILE A 276 12.40 11.04 2.90
C ILE A 276 11.85 11.92 1.79
N THR A 277 12.72 12.73 1.20
CA THR A 277 12.39 13.66 0.10
C THR A 277 13.34 13.46 -1.07
N ALA A 278 12.93 13.90 -2.25
CA ALA A 278 13.82 14.00 -3.41
C ALA A 278 14.91 15.03 -3.12
N ARG A 279 16.12 14.56 -3.04
CA ARG A 279 17.35 15.36 -3.04
C ARG A 279 18.28 14.74 -4.08
N ASP A 280 19.12 15.51 -4.67
CA ASP A 280 20.05 15.07 -5.72
C ASP A 280 19.36 14.72 -7.06
N GLY A 281 18.23 15.37 -7.37
CA GLY A 281 17.52 15.30 -8.65
C GLY A 281 16.39 14.30 -8.70
N ASP A 282 15.58 14.45 -9.73
CA ASP A 282 14.44 13.56 -10.01
C ASP A 282 14.92 12.20 -10.56
N PHE A 283 14.02 11.24 -10.57
CA PHE A 283 14.25 9.94 -11.15
C PHE A 283 13.15 9.64 -12.17
N GLU A 284 13.56 9.32 -13.38
CA GLU A 284 12.66 8.86 -14.43
C GLU A 284 12.63 7.33 -14.45
N LEU A 285 11.42 6.77 -14.50
CA LEU A 285 11.25 5.32 -14.61
C LEU A 285 11.85 4.82 -15.93
N PRO A 286 12.64 3.75 -15.90
CA PRO A 286 13.19 3.18 -17.14
C PRO A 286 12.08 2.56 -17.99
N ASP A 287 12.34 2.46 -19.28
CA ASP A 287 11.46 1.86 -20.28
C ASP A 287 11.25 0.35 -20.12
#